data_35ac31bee47e7e3c55e4cca418f4b721
#
_entry.id   35ac31bee47e7e3c55e4cca418f4b721
#
_cell.length_a   1.000
_cell.length_b   1.000
_cell.length_c   1.000
_cell.angle_alpha   90.00
_cell.angle_beta   90.00
_cell.angle_gamma   90.00
#
_symmetry.space_group_name_H-M   'P 1'
#
loop_
_entity.id
_entity.type
_entity.pdbx_description
1 polymer ?
#
loop_
_entity_poly.entity_id
_entity_poly.type
_entity_poly.pdbx_seq_one_letter_code
_entity_poly.pdbx_strand_id
1 'polypeptide(L)'
;MIRVRFAPSPTGSLHVGNALSAVANRRFGDWMLLRIDDTDPSRNVPGGEDGVLEDLRWLGVDWDEGPVRQSERAARHLEAARAAGLPQRFDGVMLWRDDESPTFHLASVVDDADFHITHVIRGSDHRPNEELHAALHRALGTTPPYVIHHGLVVGADGKKLSKRAEGATVASLRESGYPAEAVRAYLEELDLPRHDVHLDLDRIRSLSVDVLSQLSDAELAERLAVPVEAVPLARGAHDLVEAQALVRNVLDPPSDNVAKSPETLARFVELRSAMPELLGKDDAKTLQRELKAVGGDLRSLRIALTGEARGPELWAVLRALPRDEAVRRALR
;
A
#
# COMPACT_ATOMS: atom_id res chain seq x y z
N MET A 1 -24.65 -17.40 5.78
CA MET A 1 -24.01 -16.11 5.39
C MET A 1 -23.15 -15.66 6.55
N ILE A 2 -21.86 -15.54 6.35
CA ILE A 2 -20.90 -15.04 7.33
C ILE A 2 -20.88 -13.52 7.23
N ARG A 3 -21.36 -12.84 8.30
CA ARG A 3 -21.36 -11.38 8.38
C ARG A 3 -20.26 -10.93 9.32
N VAL A 4 -19.32 -10.15 8.78
CA VAL A 4 -18.16 -9.63 9.51
C VAL A 4 -18.22 -8.10 9.58
N ARG A 5 -17.32 -7.51 10.36
CA ARG A 5 -17.09 -6.07 10.35
C ARG A 5 -15.61 -5.75 10.47
N PHE A 6 -15.19 -4.73 9.73
CA PHE A 6 -13.94 -4.02 10.00
C PHE A 6 -14.28 -2.70 10.72
N ALA A 7 -13.68 -2.49 11.89
CA ALA A 7 -14.10 -1.43 12.81
C ALA A 7 -12.89 -0.63 13.35
N PRO A 8 -12.22 0.16 12.49
CA PRO A 8 -11.07 0.96 12.90
C PRO A 8 -11.50 2.22 13.65
N SER A 9 -10.65 2.69 14.59
CA SER A 9 -10.74 4.07 15.09
C SER A 9 -10.14 5.04 14.06
N PRO A 10 -10.68 6.28 13.91
CA PRO A 10 -10.23 7.26 12.93
C PRO A 10 -8.93 7.96 13.38
N THR A 11 -7.83 7.22 13.39
CA THR A 11 -6.52 7.68 13.88
C THR A 11 -5.52 7.97 12.74
N GLY A 12 -6.01 8.23 11.53
CA GLY A 12 -5.21 8.41 10.32
C GLY A 12 -4.94 7.08 9.60
N SER A 13 -3.87 7.03 8.83
CA SER A 13 -3.52 5.84 8.05
C SER A 13 -3.52 4.56 8.89
N LEU A 14 -3.99 3.48 8.28
CA LEU A 14 -4.07 2.15 8.89
C LEU A 14 -2.66 1.63 9.23
N HIS A 15 -2.52 1.17 10.47
CA HIS A 15 -1.39 0.34 10.83
C HIS A 15 -1.46 -1.01 10.08
N VAL A 16 -0.32 -1.58 9.70
CA VAL A 16 -0.26 -2.86 8.96
C VAL A 16 -1.06 -3.97 9.65
N GLY A 17 -1.06 -4.04 10.99
CA GLY A 17 -1.89 -4.99 11.74
C GLY A 17 -3.40 -4.76 11.56
N ASN A 18 -3.85 -3.50 11.43
CA ASN A 18 -5.26 -3.20 11.12
C ASN A 18 -5.57 -3.49 9.65
N ALA A 19 -4.62 -3.24 8.74
CA ALA A 19 -4.75 -3.63 7.34
C ALA A 19 -4.89 -5.15 7.18
N LEU A 20 -4.12 -5.93 7.94
CA LEU A 20 -4.27 -7.39 8.02
C LEU A 20 -5.69 -7.77 8.46
N SER A 21 -6.21 -7.14 9.53
CA SER A 21 -7.59 -7.37 9.97
C SER A 21 -8.61 -7.03 8.88
N ALA A 22 -8.42 -5.93 8.14
CA ALA A 22 -9.32 -5.50 7.06
C ALA A 22 -9.36 -6.53 5.92
N VAL A 23 -8.19 -6.93 5.42
CA VAL A 23 -8.04 -7.94 4.36
C VAL A 23 -8.62 -9.28 4.80
N ALA A 24 -8.32 -9.73 6.03
CA ALA A 24 -8.83 -10.97 6.57
C ALA A 24 -10.37 -10.98 6.70
N ASN A 25 -10.97 -9.88 7.23
CA ASN A 25 -12.42 -9.75 7.31
C ASN A 25 -13.06 -9.84 5.92
N ARG A 26 -12.53 -9.12 4.91
CA ARG A 26 -13.09 -9.16 3.55
C ARG A 26 -12.99 -10.52 2.89
N ARG A 27 -11.89 -11.25 3.11
CA ARG A 27 -11.70 -12.61 2.56
C ARG A 27 -12.57 -13.66 3.22
N PHE A 28 -12.82 -13.52 4.52
CA PHE A 28 -13.56 -14.50 5.31
C PHE A 28 -15.07 -14.29 5.25
N GLY A 29 -15.54 -13.03 5.16
CA GLY A 29 -16.96 -12.68 5.22
C GLY A 29 -17.65 -12.73 3.86
N ASP A 30 -18.88 -13.26 3.85
CA ASP A 30 -19.79 -13.12 2.70
C ASP A 30 -20.34 -11.69 2.60
N TRP A 31 -20.35 -10.96 3.71
CA TRP A 31 -20.80 -9.57 3.84
C TRP A 31 -19.98 -8.87 4.91
N MET A 32 -19.55 -7.63 4.64
CA MET A 32 -18.69 -6.85 5.51
C MET A 32 -19.26 -5.45 5.78
N LEU A 33 -19.42 -5.10 7.06
CA LEU A 33 -19.66 -3.75 7.53
C LEU A 33 -18.33 -3.00 7.70
N LEU A 34 -18.25 -1.80 7.17
CA LEU A 34 -17.25 -0.83 7.62
C LEU A 34 -17.88 0.04 8.71
N ARG A 35 -17.29 -0.01 9.91
CA ARG A 35 -17.70 0.82 11.04
C ARG A 35 -16.53 1.67 11.52
N ILE A 36 -16.78 2.92 11.80
CA ILE A 36 -15.79 3.83 12.38
C ILE A 36 -16.03 3.91 13.88
N ASP A 37 -15.09 3.37 14.66
CA ASP A 37 -15.16 3.32 16.13
C ASP A 37 -14.58 4.64 16.70
N ASP A 38 -15.41 5.69 16.71
CA ASP A 38 -15.10 7.08 17.05
C ASP A 38 -15.67 7.54 18.38
N THR A 39 -16.07 6.60 19.26
CA THR A 39 -16.64 6.87 20.59
C THR A 39 -15.69 7.55 21.59
N ASP A 40 -14.39 7.62 21.27
CA ASP A 40 -13.39 8.31 22.08
C ASP A 40 -12.81 9.51 21.30
N PRO A 41 -13.34 10.74 21.55
CA PRO A 41 -12.87 11.94 20.83
C PRO A 41 -11.39 12.23 20.99
N SER A 42 -10.77 11.79 22.10
CA SER A 42 -9.33 12.02 22.36
C SER A 42 -8.41 11.25 21.41
N ARG A 43 -8.92 10.20 20.77
CA ARG A 43 -8.20 9.37 19.79
C ARG A 43 -8.48 9.77 18.35
N ASN A 44 -9.53 10.56 18.13
CA ASN A 44 -9.93 10.97 16.79
C ASN A 44 -8.97 12.04 16.25
N VAL A 45 -8.44 11.83 15.06
CA VAL A 45 -7.53 12.76 14.39
C VAL A 45 -8.30 13.45 13.26
N PRO A 46 -8.19 14.78 13.09
CA PRO A 46 -8.77 15.45 11.92
C PRO A 46 -8.31 14.79 10.62
N GLY A 47 -9.27 14.45 9.73
CA GLY A 47 -8.97 13.69 8.50
C GLY A 47 -8.62 12.21 8.74
N GLY A 48 -8.73 11.71 9.97
CA GLY A 48 -8.36 10.34 10.30
C GLY A 48 -9.22 9.28 9.63
N GLU A 49 -10.52 9.56 9.45
CA GLU A 49 -11.43 8.69 8.69
C GLU A 49 -11.06 8.65 7.21
N ASP A 50 -10.76 9.82 6.61
CA ASP A 50 -10.36 9.89 5.20
C ASP A 50 -9.12 9.05 4.94
N GLY A 51 -8.13 9.09 5.83
CA GLY A 51 -6.93 8.24 5.74
C GLY A 51 -7.24 6.75 5.79
N VAL A 52 -8.18 6.33 6.65
CA VAL A 52 -8.65 4.93 6.70
C VAL A 52 -9.31 4.53 5.37
N LEU A 53 -10.22 5.37 4.84
CA LEU A 53 -10.94 5.09 3.60
C LEU A 53 -10.01 5.07 2.39
N GLU A 54 -9.03 5.96 2.35
CA GLU A 54 -8.00 5.99 1.30
C GLU A 54 -7.17 4.71 1.29
N ASP A 55 -6.72 4.26 2.46
CA ASP A 55 -5.91 3.06 2.59
C ASP A 55 -6.69 1.79 2.21
N LEU A 56 -7.97 1.69 2.61
CA LEU A 56 -8.82 0.55 2.21
C LEU A 56 -9.02 0.51 0.70
N ARG A 57 -9.33 1.66 0.08
CA ARG A 57 -9.48 1.75 -1.39
C ARG A 57 -8.18 1.39 -2.11
N TRP A 58 -7.05 1.90 -1.61
CA TRP A 58 -5.75 1.61 -2.19
C TRP A 58 -5.40 0.12 -2.10
N LEU A 59 -5.72 -0.55 -0.98
CA LEU A 59 -5.56 -2.00 -0.83
C LEU A 59 -6.60 -2.81 -1.62
N GLY A 60 -7.60 -2.16 -2.26
CA GLY A 60 -8.69 -2.84 -2.93
C GLY A 60 -9.60 -3.62 -1.96
N VAL A 61 -9.73 -3.13 -0.71
CA VAL A 61 -10.68 -3.68 0.28
C VAL A 61 -11.97 -2.90 0.18
N ASP A 62 -12.99 -3.52 -0.36
CA ASP A 62 -14.36 -3.02 -0.42
C ASP A 62 -15.19 -3.50 0.78
N TRP A 63 -16.38 -2.93 0.95
CA TRP A 63 -17.34 -3.28 1.99
C TRP A 63 -18.76 -3.16 1.45
N ASP A 64 -19.68 -3.91 2.06
CA ASP A 64 -21.07 -3.99 1.59
C ASP A 64 -21.96 -2.90 2.21
N GLU A 65 -21.67 -2.46 3.44
CA GLU A 65 -22.40 -1.41 4.14
C GLU A 65 -21.46 -0.50 4.95
N GLY A 66 -21.78 0.78 5.04
CA GLY A 66 -20.99 1.78 5.76
C GLY A 66 -20.31 2.80 4.83
N PRO A 67 -19.44 3.66 5.37
CA PRO A 67 -19.01 3.69 6.76
C PRO A 67 -20.14 4.11 7.74
N VAL A 68 -20.29 3.35 8.80
CA VAL A 68 -21.20 3.66 9.92
C VAL A 68 -20.37 4.22 11.08
N ARG A 69 -20.69 5.43 11.55
CA ARG A 69 -19.98 6.06 12.67
C ARG A 69 -20.70 5.77 13.98
N GLN A 70 -19.96 5.29 14.98
CA GLN A 70 -20.53 4.99 16.30
C GLN A 70 -21.06 6.24 16.99
N SER A 71 -20.40 7.38 16.83
CA SER A 71 -20.86 8.66 17.39
C SER A 71 -22.27 9.06 16.93
N GLU A 72 -22.63 8.76 15.68
CA GLU A 72 -23.95 9.05 15.10
C GLU A 72 -25.05 8.13 15.65
N ARG A 73 -24.67 7.04 16.33
CA ARG A 73 -25.58 6.01 16.88
C ARG A 73 -25.68 6.05 18.41
N ALA A 74 -25.11 7.08 19.06
CA ALA A 74 -25.05 7.17 20.54
C ALA A 74 -26.42 7.01 21.22
N ALA A 75 -27.46 7.65 20.67
CA ALA A 75 -28.84 7.51 21.20
C ALA A 75 -29.33 6.05 21.12
N ARG A 76 -29.07 5.34 20.03
CA ARG A 76 -29.43 3.94 19.82
C ARG A 76 -28.70 3.02 20.81
N HIS A 77 -27.42 3.27 21.07
CA HIS A 77 -26.65 2.50 22.04
C HIS A 77 -27.22 2.62 23.44
N LEU A 78 -27.56 3.84 23.88
CA LEU A 78 -28.18 4.08 25.19
C LEU A 78 -29.60 3.51 25.31
N GLU A 79 -30.40 3.64 24.24
CA GLU A 79 -31.72 3.03 24.18
C GLU A 79 -31.64 1.51 24.41
N ALA A 80 -30.76 0.82 23.70
CA ALA A 80 -30.57 -0.61 23.87
C ALA A 80 -30.15 -1.00 25.28
N ALA A 81 -29.19 -0.27 25.87
CA ALA A 81 -28.73 -0.51 27.22
C ALA A 81 -29.85 -0.31 28.25
N ARG A 82 -30.63 0.75 28.14
CA ARG A 82 -31.75 1.06 29.04
C ARG A 82 -32.89 0.04 28.90
N ALA A 83 -33.23 -0.35 27.67
CA ALA A 83 -34.25 -1.36 27.41
C ALA A 83 -33.89 -2.72 28.00
N ALA A 84 -32.61 -3.06 28.02
CA ALA A 84 -32.09 -4.27 28.63
C ALA A 84 -31.86 -4.15 30.15
N GLY A 85 -32.10 -2.99 30.75
CA GLY A 85 -31.88 -2.74 32.19
C GLY A 85 -30.39 -2.78 32.60
N LEU A 86 -29.49 -2.51 31.66
CA LEU A 86 -28.05 -2.46 31.91
C LEU A 86 -27.70 -1.28 32.83
N PRO A 87 -26.82 -1.45 33.83
CA PRO A 87 -26.29 -0.36 34.63
C PRO A 87 -25.23 0.42 33.86
N GLN A 88 -24.95 1.66 34.30
CA GLN A 88 -23.86 2.47 33.74
C GLN A 88 -22.50 1.77 33.83
N ARG A 89 -22.27 0.96 34.86
CA ARG A 89 -21.10 0.08 35.00
C ARG A 89 -21.56 -1.37 35.06
N PHE A 90 -21.00 -2.18 34.17
CA PHE A 90 -21.24 -3.62 34.07
C PHE A 90 -19.91 -4.35 34.30
N ASP A 91 -19.87 -5.23 35.26
CA ASP A 91 -18.64 -5.95 35.70
C ASP A 91 -17.44 -4.99 35.93
N GLY A 92 -17.73 -3.82 36.53
CA GLY A 92 -16.71 -2.79 36.80
C GLY A 92 -16.34 -1.91 35.62
N VAL A 93 -16.78 -2.25 34.38
CA VAL A 93 -16.49 -1.50 33.17
C VAL A 93 -17.59 -0.48 32.88
N MET A 94 -17.21 0.75 32.60
CA MET A 94 -18.13 1.83 32.24
C MET A 94 -18.69 1.58 30.82
N LEU A 95 -20.01 1.58 30.69
CA LEU A 95 -20.72 1.42 29.42
C LEU A 95 -21.06 2.75 28.76
N TRP A 96 -21.36 3.79 29.56
CA TRP A 96 -21.52 5.18 29.10
C TRP A 96 -21.01 6.15 30.15
N ARG A 97 -20.55 7.30 29.71
CA ARG A 97 -19.99 8.36 30.56
C ARG A 97 -21.09 9.18 31.22
N ASP A 98 -20.72 10.11 32.11
CA ASP A 98 -21.68 10.98 32.82
C ASP A 98 -22.41 11.95 31.88
N ASP A 99 -21.82 12.26 30.73
CA ASP A 99 -22.43 13.04 29.65
C ASP A 99 -23.32 12.19 28.72
N GLU A 100 -23.63 10.96 29.13
CA GLU A 100 -24.41 9.99 28.35
C GLU A 100 -23.74 9.53 27.04
N SER A 101 -22.45 9.82 26.82
CA SER A 101 -21.74 9.27 25.66
C SER A 101 -21.40 7.79 25.87
N PRO A 102 -21.76 6.89 24.91
CA PRO A 102 -21.45 5.47 25.04
C PRO A 102 -19.93 5.23 24.94
N THR A 103 -19.45 4.18 25.62
CA THR A 103 -18.08 3.74 25.46
C THR A 103 -17.98 2.69 24.34
N PHE A 104 -16.76 2.42 23.91
CA PHE A 104 -16.43 1.38 22.94
C PHE A 104 -17.13 0.03 23.23
N HIS A 105 -17.18 -0.38 24.49
CA HIS A 105 -17.75 -1.69 24.87
C HIS A 105 -19.24 -1.78 24.55
N LEU A 106 -20.04 -0.78 24.99
CA LEU A 106 -21.46 -0.75 24.70
C LEU A 106 -21.74 -0.58 23.21
N ALA A 107 -21.10 0.41 22.58
CA ALA A 107 -21.31 0.72 21.18
C ALA A 107 -21.00 -0.47 20.27
N SER A 108 -19.87 -1.15 20.51
CA SER A 108 -19.48 -2.31 19.70
C SER A 108 -20.49 -3.45 19.78
N VAL A 109 -20.99 -3.77 21.00
CA VAL A 109 -21.91 -4.90 21.18
C VAL A 109 -23.30 -4.60 20.59
N VAL A 110 -23.80 -3.38 20.79
CA VAL A 110 -25.09 -2.97 20.21
C VAL A 110 -25.04 -2.95 18.69
N ASP A 111 -23.98 -2.38 18.11
CA ASP A 111 -23.82 -2.37 16.65
C ASP A 111 -23.65 -3.80 16.11
N ASP A 112 -22.81 -4.62 16.71
CA ASP A 112 -22.63 -6.01 16.26
C ASP A 112 -23.97 -6.79 16.27
N ALA A 113 -24.87 -6.49 17.25
CA ALA A 113 -26.21 -7.05 17.29
C ALA A 113 -27.13 -6.48 16.22
N ASP A 114 -27.21 -5.15 16.09
CA ASP A 114 -28.09 -4.46 15.13
C ASP A 114 -27.74 -4.81 13.68
N PHE A 115 -26.48 -4.96 13.35
CA PHE A 115 -26.01 -5.35 12.01
C PHE A 115 -25.89 -6.87 11.81
N HIS A 116 -26.34 -7.66 12.80
CA HIS A 116 -26.34 -9.13 12.74
C HIS A 116 -24.96 -9.71 12.44
N ILE A 117 -23.91 -9.17 13.05
CA ILE A 117 -22.55 -9.66 12.90
C ILE A 117 -22.47 -11.06 13.49
N THR A 118 -22.03 -12.02 12.67
CA THR A 118 -21.89 -13.44 13.07
C THR A 118 -20.48 -13.79 13.49
N HIS A 119 -19.48 -13.10 12.94
CA HIS A 119 -18.07 -13.34 13.21
C HIS A 119 -17.31 -12.03 13.41
N VAL A 120 -16.48 -12.00 14.44
CA VAL A 120 -15.60 -10.88 14.79
C VAL A 120 -14.16 -11.33 14.60
N ILE A 121 -13.49 -10.80 13.57
CA ILE A 121 -12.06 -11.05 13.32
C ILE A 121 -11.28 -9.81 13.72
N ARG A 122 -10.29 -9.95 14.65
CA ARG A 122 -9.52 -8.83 15.20
C ARG A 122 -8.19 -9.29 15.80
N GLY A 123 -7.30 -8.34 16.07
CA GLY A 123 -6.02 -8.60 16.73
C GLY A 123 -6.19 -9.19 18.16
N SER A 124 -5.21 -9.97 18.57
CA SER A 124 -5.18 -10.64 19.87
C SER A 124 -5.09 -9.67 21.07
N ASP A 125 -4.72 -8.40 20.85
CA ASP A 125 -4.75 -7.36 21.88
C ASP A 125 -6.17 -7.04 22.39
N HIS A 126 -7.21 -7.43 21.65
CA HIS A 126 -8.61 -7.33 22.07
C HIS A 126 -9.14 -8.57 22.80
N ARG A 127 -8.33 -9.62 23.00
CA ARG A 127 -8.75 -10.85 23.71
C ARG A 127 -9.31 -10.59 25.10
N PRO A 128 -8.78 -9.66 25.92
CA PRO A 128 -9.35 -9.38 27.25
C PRO A 128 -10.81 -8.90 27.24
N ASN A 129 -11.29 -8.37 26.08
CA ASN A 129 -12.64 -7.85 25.98
C ASN A 129 -13.69 -8.93 25.63
N GLU A 130 -13.27 -10.16 25.29
CA GLU A 130 -14.13 -11.19 24.73
C GLU A 130 -15.24 -11.62 25.70
N GLU A 131 -14.88 -11.92 26.95
CA GLU A 131 -15.83 -12.37 27.98
C GLU A 131 -16.84 -11.28 28.32
N LEU A 132 -16.38 -10.03 28.46
CA LEU A 132 -17.25 -8.87 28.69
C LEU A 132 -18.25 -8.67 27.55
N HIS A 133 -17.78 -8.70 26.29
CA HIS A 133 -18.64 -8.52 25.13
C HIS A 133 -19.66 -9.67 25.02
N ALA A 134 -19.26 -10.91 25.28
CA ALA A 134 -20.18 -12.05 25.30
C ALA A 134 -21.24 -11.92 26.42
N ALA A 135 -20.86 -11.41 27.60
CA ALA A 135 -21.80 -11.16 28.71
C ALA A 135 -22.78 -10.01 28.34
N LEU A 136 -22.31 -8.95 27.71
CA LEU A 136 -23.15 -7.84 27.24
C LEU A 136 -24.15 -8.29 26.19
N HIS A 137 -23.74 -9.11 25.20
CA HIS A 137 -24.68 -9.70 24.22
C HIS A 137 -25.80 -10.48 24.92
N ARG A 138 -25.44 -11.34 25.88
CA ARG A 138 -26.44 -12.09 26.65
C ARG A 138 -27.40 -11.18 27.44
N ALA A 139 -26.87 -10.13 28.06
CA ALA A 139 -27.68 -9.16 28.80
C ALA A 139 -28.62 -8.35 27.88
N LEU A 140 -28.20 -8.08 26.63
CA LEU A 140 -29.03 -7.46 25.59
C LEU A 140 -30.04 -8.45 24.97
N GLY A 141 -30.03 -9.73 25.35
CA GLY A 141 -30.89 -10.76 24.75
C GLY A 141 -30.48 -11.16 23.32
N THR A 142 -29.24 -10.91 22.94
CA THR A 142 -28.69 -11.23 21.59
C THR A 142 -27.67 -12.36 21.66
N THR A 143 -27.43 -13.00 20.52
CA THR A 143 -26.41 -14.07 20.43
C THR A 143 -25.03 -13.45 20.19
N PRO A 144 -24.03 -13.78 21.03
CA PRO A 144 -22.65 -13.32 20.80
C PRO A 144 -22.11 -13.86 19.45
N PRO A 145 -21.39 -13.03 18.68
CA PRO A 145 -20.71 -13.50 17.49
C PRO A 145 -19.57 -14.48 17.82
N TYR A 146 -19.19 -15.31 16.88
CA TYR A 146 -17.99 -16.12 16.98
C TYR A 146 -16.76 -15.23 16.84
N VAL A 147 -15.81 -15.31 17.80
CA VAL A 147 -14.63 -14.41 17.81
C VAL A 147 -13.38 -15.16 17.36
N ILE A 148 -12.68 -14.60 16.40
CA ILE A 148 -11.39 -15.07 15.88
C ILE A 148 -10.34 -14.00 16.21
N HIS A 149 -9.33 -14.37 17.02
CA HIS A 149 -8.19 -13.51 17.30
C HIS A 149 -6.99 -13.96 16.48
N HIS A 150 -6.43 -13.06 15.66
CA HIS A 150 -5.16 -13.28 14.99
C HIS A 150 -4.00 -12.63 15.75
N GLY A 151 -2.77 -13.12 15.56
CA GLY A 151 -1.55 -12.55 16.10
C GLY A 151 -1.31 -11.13 15.60
N LEU A 152 -0.52 -10.36 16.34
CA LEU A 152 -0.18 -8.99 15.97
C LEU A 152 0.97 -8.96 14.97
N VAL A 153 1.01 -7.92 14.16
CA VAL A 153 2.20 -7.59 13.37
C VAL A 153 3.13 -6.75 14.25
N VAL A 154 4.33 -7.27 14.50
CA VAL A 154 5.32 -6.70 15.41
C VAL A 154 6.59 -6.28 14.68
N GLY A 155 7.38 -5.41 15.31
CA GLY A 155 8.68 -5.01 14.80
C GLY A 155 9.76 -6.08 15.01
N ALA A 156 10.95 -5.85 14.49
CA ALA A 156 12.09 -6.76 14.62
C ALA A 156 12.47 -7.03 16.10
N ASP A 157 12.11 -6.12 17.01
CA ASP A 157 12.32 -6.27 18.46
C ASP A 157 11.20 -7.08 19.17
N GLY A 158 10.25 -7.63 18.42
CA GLY A 158 9.09 -8.35 18.94
C GLY A 158 8.04 -7.48 19.63
N LYS A 159 8.18 -6.15 19.60
CA LYS A 159 7.19 -5.23 20.18
C LYS A 159 6.21 -4.76 19.14
N LYS A 160 5.03 -4.31 19.62
CA LYS A 160 4.02 -3.67 18.75
C LYS A 160 4.69 -2.56 17.95
N LEU A 161 4.54 -2.59 16.62
CA LEU A 161 5.09 -1.59 15.71
C LEU A 161 4.60 -0.19 16.11
N SER A 162 5.55 0.74 16.25
CA SER A 162 5.22 2.17 16.36
C SER A 162 4.78 2.68 14.99
N LYS A 163 3.78 3.57 14.92
CA LYS A 163 3.38 4.24 13.67
C LYS A 163 4.53 4.99 12.97
N ARG A 164 5.63 5.27 13.70
CA ARG A 164 6.84 5.93 13.16
C ARG A 164 7.87 4.96 12.59
N ALA A 165 7.68 3.65 12.78
CA ALA A 165 8.58 2.67 12.20
C ALA A 165 8.35 2.57 10.67
N GLU A 166 9.41 2.30 9.93
CA GLU A 166 9.34 2.10 8.49
C GLU A 166 8.36 0.98 8.15
N GLY A 167 7.49 1.21 7.16
CA GLY A 167 6.48 0.26 6.73
C GLY A 167 5.35 -0.02 7.73
N ALA A 168 5.29 0.69 8.87
CA ALA A 168 4.30 0.43 9.91
C ALA A 168 2.87 0.80 9.53
N THR A 169 2.67 1.67 8.54
CA THR A 169 1.36 2.11 8.05
C THR A 169 1.23 1.87 6.55
N VAL A 170 0.00 1.72 6.09
CA VAL A 170 -0.31 1.58 4.65
C VAL A 170 0.20 2.79 3.87
N ALA A 171 0.02 4.00 4.40
CA ALA A 171 0.54 5.22 3.76
C ALA A 171 2.07 5.17 3.61
N SER A 172 2.81 4.74 4.64
CA SER A 172 4.27 4.65 4.55
C SER A 172 4.74 3.62 3.52
N LEU A 173 4.03 2.50 3.36
CA LEU A 173 4.32 1.51 2.32
C LEU A 173 4.04 2.07 0.91
N ARG A 174 2.93 2.80 0.74
CA ARG A 174 2.59 3.49 -0.50
C ARG A 174 3.63 4.57 -0.85
N GLU A 175 4.02 5.40 0.12
CA GLU A 175 5.06 6.43 -0.04
C GLU A 175 6.44 5.85 -0.39
N SER A 176 6.74 4.66 0.12
CA SER A 176 7.95 3.90 -0.25
C SER A 176 7.88 3.30 -1.67
N GLY A 177 6.75 3.46 -2.37
CA GLY A 177 6.59 3.02 -3.75
C GLY A 177 6.16 1.57 -3.95
N TYR A 178 5.79 0.85 -2.88
CA TYR A 178 5.26 -0.51 -3.05
C TYR A 178 3.89 -0.47 -3.76
N PRO A 179 3.67 -1.30 -4.79
CA PRO A 179 2.34 -1.45 -5.39
C PRO A 179 1.32 -1.99 -4.38
N ALA A 180 0.08 -1.53 -4.48
CA ALA A 180 -1.01 -1.99 -3.61
C ALA A 180 -1.19 -3.51 -3.65
N GLU A 181 -1.06 -4.10 -4.82
CA GLU A 181 -1.18 -5.54 -5.06
C GLU A 181 -0.11 -6.33 -4.29
N ALA A 182 1.12 -5.81 -4.21
CA ALA A 182 2.19 -6.46 -3.46
C ALA A 182 1.95 -6.44 -1.95
N VAL A 183 1.50 -5.29 -1.42
CA VAL A 183 1.17 -5.15 0.00
C VAL A 183 -0.05 -6.02 0.34
N ARG A 184 -1.08 -6.03 -0.51
CA ARG A 184 -2.25 -6.88 -0.34
C ARG A 184 -1.86 -8.36 -0.36
N ALA A 185 -1.06 -8.80 -1.34
CA ALA A 185 -0.60 -10.18 -1.42
C ALA A 185 0.16 -10.62 -0.16
N TYR A 186 1.03 -9.75 0.37
CA TYR A 186 1.71 -10.00 1.64
C TYR A 186 0.74 -10.20 2.80
N LEU A 187 -0.27 -9.33 2.94
CA LEU A 187 -1.28 -9.46 3.99
C LEU A 187 -2.13 -10.72 3.82
N GLU A 188 -2.40 -11.13 2.58
CA GLU A 188 -3.11 -12.37 2.27
C GLU A 188 -2.28 -13.62 2.56
N GLU A 189 -0.96 -13.58 2.38
CA GLU A 189 -0.04 -14.66 2.76
C GLU A 189 0.02 -14.85 4.28
N LEU A 190 -0.05 -13.76 5.06
CA LEU A 190 -0.12 -13.84 6.52
C LEU A 190 -1.39 -14.51 7.00
N ASP A 191 -2.49 -14.37 6.27
CA ASP A 191 -3.82 -14.91 6.57
C ASP A 191 -4.29 -14.54 8.00
N LEU A 192 -4.60 -15.50 8.86
CA LEU A 192 -4.95 -15.33 10.27
C LEU A 192 -3.87 -15.99 11.15
N PRO A 193 -2.72 -15.34 11.35
CA PRO A 193 -1.62 -15.95 12.08
C PRO A 193 -2.03 -16.22 13.54
N ARG A 194 -1.72 -17.41 14.03
CA ARG A 194 -2.06 -17.81 15.42
C ARG A 194 -1.18 -17.14 16.46
N HIS A 195 0.01 -16.70 16.05
CA HIS A 195 1.00 -16.04 16.90
C HIS A 195 1.40 -14.71 16.24
N ASP A 196 2.04 -13.85 17.02
CA ASP A 196 2.58 -12.59 16.51
C ASP A 196 3.60 -12.88 15.40
N VAL A 197 3.58 -12.05 14.35
CA VAL A 197 4.44 -12.17 13.18
C VAL A 197 5.24 -10.88 13.00
N HIS A 198 6.50 -11.03 12.58
CA HIS A 198 7.32 -9.87 12.25
C HIS A 198 6.93 -9.29 10.89
N LEU A 199 6.92 -7.95 10.80
CA LEU A 199 6.80 -7.28 9.51
C LEU A 199 8.03 -7.61 8.65
N ASP A 200 7.81 -8.20 7.49
CA ASP A 200 8.84 -8.60 6.53
C ASP A 200 8.79 -7.69 5.29
N LEU A 201 9.58 -6.60 5.31
CA LEU A 201 9.69 -5.68 4.19
C LEU A 201 10.42 -6.30 2.99
N ASP A 202 11.32 -7.25 3.21
CA ASP A 202 12.00 -7.96 2.12
C ASP A 202 11.01 -8.84 1.35
N ARG A 203 10.04 -9.45 2.07
CA ARG A 203 8.97 -10.20 1.42
C ARG A 203 8.06 -9.28 0.59
N ILE A 204 7.66 -8.13 1.13
CA ILE A 204 6.88 -7.12 0.39
C ILE A 204 7.65 -6.67 -0.86
N ARG A 205 8.95 -6.43 -0.73
CA ARG A 205 9.82 -6.04 -1.85
C ARG A 205 9.89 -7.13 -2.93
N SER A 206 10.01 -8.39 -2.53
CA SER A 206 9.98 -9.51 -3.48
C SER A 206 8.65 -9.57 -4.24
N LEU A 207 7.52 -9.44 -3.55
CA LEU A 207 6.20 -9.40 -4.17
C LEU A 207 6.02 -8.17 -5.08
N SER A 208 6.63 -7.03 -4.72
CA SER A 208 6.63 -5.83 -5.57
C SER A 208 7.33 -6.08 -6.91
N VAL A 209 8.50 -6.75 -6.89
CA VAL A 209 9.20 -7.15 -8.12
C VAL A 209 8.32 -8.04 -8.98
N ASP A 210 7.66 -9.03 -8.39
CA ASP A 210 6.76 -9.94 -9.10
C ASP A 210 5.61 -9.17 -9.77
N VAL A 211 4.95 -8.27 -9.03
CA VAL A 211 3.86 -7.43 -9.55
C VAL A 211 4.36 -6.56 -10.71
N LEU A 212 5.46 -5.80 -10.51
CA LEU A 212 5.98 -4.90 -11.54
C LEU A 212 6.43 -5.63 -12.80
N SER A 213 6.93 -6.87 -12.65
CA SER A 213 7.34 -7.70 -13.79
C SER A 213 6.17 -8.18 -14.64
N GLN A 214 4.99 -8.36 -14.04
CA GLN A 214 3.77 -8.84 -14.71
C GLN A 214 2.97 -7.73 -15.40
N LEU A 215 3.18 -6.45 -15.02
CA LEU A 215 2.53 -5.33 -15.67
C LEU A 215 2.97 -5.23 -17.13
N SER A 216 2.01 -4.98 -18.03
CA SER A 216 2.32 -4.59 -19.40
C SER A 216 3.09 -3.27 -19.45
N ASP A 217 3.77 -2.99 -20.57
CA ASP A 217 4.45 -1.70 -20.75
C ASP A 217 3.48 -0.52 -20.65
N ALA A 218 2.24 -0.67 -21.13
CA ALA A 218 1.22 0.37 -21.05
C ALA A 218 0.79 0.66 -19.61
N GLU A 219 0.50 -0.38 -18.81
CA GLU A 219 0.11 -0.22 -17.39
C GLU A 219 1.23 0.38 -16.57
N LEU A 220 2.48 -0.06 -16.78
CA LEU A 220 3.62 0.49 -16.04
C LEU A 220 3.90 1.94 -16.44
N ALA A 221 3.75 2.29 -17.73
CA ALA A 221 3.87 3.66 -18.22
C ALA A 221 2.85 4.59 -17.56
N GLU A 222 1.59 4.15 -17.46
CA GLU A 222 0.51 4.89 -16.78
C GLU A 222 0.83 5.11 -15.29
N ARG A 223 1.24 4.06 -14.55
CA ARG A 223 1.58 4.16 -13.12
C ARG A 223 2.77 5.08 -12.85
N LEU A 224 3.75 5.09 -13.76
CA LEU A 224 4.93 5.94 -13.65
C LEU A 224 4.73 7.35 -14.23
N ALA A 225 3.63 7.58 -14.94
CA ALA A 225 3.37 8.79 -15.71
C ALA A 225 4.50 9.12 -16.70
N VAL A 226 4.97 8.13 -17.47
CA VAL A 226 6.07 8.23 -18.43
C VAL A 226 5.68 7.70 -19.81
N PRO A 227 6.39 8.09 -20.87
CA PRO A 227 6.20 7.48 -22.19
C PRO A 227 6.46 5.98 -22.18
N VAL A 228 5.69 5.20 -22.94
CA VAL A 228 5.82 3.74 -23.00
C VAL A 228 7.20 3.28 -23.51
N GLU A 229 7.86 4.10 -24.32
CA GLU A 229 9.22 3.87 -24.82
C GLU A 229 10.25 3.89 -23.68
N ALA A 230 9.97 4.60 -22.58
CA ALA A 230 10.85 4.70 -21.41
C ALA A 230 10.66 3.55 -20.41
N VAL A 231 9.59 2.77 -20.49
CA VAL A 231 9.30 1.67 -19.57
C VAL A 231 10.44 0.64 -19.44
N PRO A 232 11.17 0.28 -20.51
CA PRO A 232 12.30 -0.63 -20.38
C PRO A 232 13.41 -0.15 -19.42
N LEU A 233 13.49 1.17 -19.15
CA LEU A 233 14.42 1.72 -18.16
C LEU A 233 14.05 1.33 -16.73
N ALA A 234 12.76 1.17 -16.47
CA ALA A 234 12.19 0.84 -15.16
C ALA A 234 12.15 -0.68 -14.87
N ARG A 235 12.30 -1.51 -15.90
CA ARG A 235 12.24 -2.97 -15.72
C ARG A 235 13.39 -3.45 -14.85
N GLY A 236 13.04 -4.18 -13.78
CA GLY A 236 13.98 -4.65 -12.76
C GLY A 236 14.06 -3.76 -11.52
N ALA A 237 13.30 -2.66 -11.46
CA ALA A 237 13.11 -1.89 -10.23
C ALA A 237 12.35 -2.72 -9.18
N HIS A 238 12.62 -2.44 -7.91
CA HIS A 238 12.00 -3.17 -6.80
C HIS A 238 10.69 -2.51 -6.32
N ASP A 239 10.48 -1.23 -6.68
CA ASP A 239 9.31 -0.46 -6.34
C ASP A 239 9.11 0.68 -7.36
N LEU A 240 7.98 1.38 -7.26
CA LEU A 240 7.62 2.46 -8.20
C LEU A 240 8.50 3.70 -8.02
N VAL A 241 9.02 3.96 -6.83
CA VAL A 241 9.93 5.09 -6.57
C VAL A 241 11.27 4.86 -7.26
N GLU A 242 11.83 3.67 -7.12
CA GLU A 242 13.06 3.28 -7.85
C GLU A 242 12.82 3.28 -9.36
N ALA A 243 11.69 2.74 -9.82
CA ALA A 243 11.31 2.75 -11.24
C ALA A 243 11.26 4.17 -11.81
N GLN A 244 10.62 5.11 -11.11
CA GLN A 244 10.57 6.51 -11.51
C GLN A 244 11.96 7.16 -11.51
N ALA A 245 12.79 6.86 -10.51
CA ALA A 245 14.15 7.39 -10.44
C ALA A 245 15.01 6.93 -11.62
N LEU A 246 14.93 5.63 -11.99
CA LEU A 246 15.65 5.09 -13.15
C LEU A 246 15.23 5.78 -14.46
N VAL A 247 13.95 6.02 -14.66
CA VAL A 247 13.44 6.74 -15.84
C VAL A 247 13.86 8.20 -15.81
N ARG A 248 13.68 8.90 -14.71
CA ARG A 248 14.04 10.32 -14.56
C ARG A 248 15.51 10.57 -14.83
N ASN A 249 16.40 9.74 -14.30
CA ASN A 249 17.84 9.86 -14.51
C ASN A 249 18.25 9.75 -15.99
N VAL A 250 17.42 9.13 -16.82
CA VAL A 250 17.64 9.06 -18.28
C VAL A 250 16.95 10.21 -19.02
N LEU A 251 15.68 10.49 -18.69
CA LEU A 251 14.91 11.52 -19.40
C LEU A 251 15.36 12.94 -19.04
N ASP A 252 15.74 13.18 -17.78
CA ASP A 252 16.21 14.47 -17.26
C ASP A 252 17.48 14.26 -16.41
N PRO A 253 18.63 13.96 -17.06
CA PRO A 253 19.86 13.66 -16.36
C PRO A 253 20.44 14.91 -15.66
N PRO A 254 21.09 14.72 -14.50
CA PRO A 254 21.87 15.79 -13.92
C PRO A 254 22.95 16.25 -14.92
N SER A 255 23.02 17.56 -15.17
CA SER A 255 23.96 18.16 -16.13
C SER A 255 25.41 17.95 -15.72
N ASP A 256 26.30 17.82 -16.71
CA ASP A 256 27.76 18.05 -16.68
C ASP A 256 28.71 16.84 -16.52
N ASN A 257 28.41 15.70 -17.15
CA ASN A 257 29.46 14.68 -17.31
C ASN A 257 30.05 14.69 -18.74
N VAL A 258 31.34 15.01 -18.84
CA VAL A 258 32.06 15.04 -20.13
C VAL A 258 32.40 13.62 -20.59
N ALA A 259 31.87 13.23 -21.72
CA ALA A 259 32.20 11.98 -22.38
C ALA A 259 33.66 12.01 -22.94
N LYS A 260 34.36 10.87 -22.85
CA LYS A 260 35.81 10.81 -23.13
C LYS A 260 36.18 10.29 -24.54
N SER A 261 35.20 9.94 -25.40
CA SER A 261 35.49 9.35 -26.71
C SER A 261 34.78 10.13 -27.85
N PRO A 262 35.39 11.21 -28.34
CA PRO A 262 34.83 12.02 -29.43
C PRO A 262 34.51 11.21 -30.69
N GLU A 263 35.34 10.23 -31.02
CA GLU A 263 35.16 9.37 -32.19
C GLU A 263 33.88 8.51 -32.10
N THR A 264 33.63 7.93 -30.95
CA THR A 264 32.40 7.15 -30.70
C THR A 264 31.16 8.04 -30.81
N LEU A 265 31.22 9.25 -30.24
CA LEU A 265 30.13 10.20 -30.29
C LEU A 265 29.85 10.71 -31.68
N ALA A 266 30.87 11.04 -32.45
CA ALA A 266 30.72 11.46 -33.87
C ALA A 266 30.06 10.33 -34.69
N ARG A 267 30.53 9.11 -34.55
CA ARG A 267 29.93 7.95 -35.24
C ARG A 267 28.49 7.68 -34.78
N PHE A 268 28.21 7.82 -33.50
CA PHE A 268 26.85 7.71 -33.00
C PHE A 268 25.92 8.76 -33.63
N VAL A 269 26.35 10.03 -33.67
CA VAL A 269 25.57 11.13 -34.27
C VAL A 269 25.26 10.83 -35.75
N GLU A 270 26.27 10.39 -36.52
CA GLU A 270 26.06 10.02 -37.92
C GLU A 270 25.00 8.93 -38.07
N LEU A 271 25.14 7.80 -37.38
CA LEU A 271 24.21 6.68 -37.47
C LEU A 271 22.80 7.06 -36.98
N ARG A 272 22.74 7.70 -35.81
CA ARG A 272 21.46 8.05 -35.15
C ARG A 272 20.67 9.09 -35.97
N SER A 273 21.34 10.04 -36.62
CA SER A 273 20.69 11.06 -37.43
C SER A 273 19.99 10.47 -38.66
N ALA A 274 20.43 9.32 -39.16
CA ALA A 274 19.82 8.63 -40.30
C ALA A 274 18.63 7.72 -39.91
N MET A 275 18.34 7.57 -38.60
CA MET A 275 17.32 6.66 -38.06
C MET A 275 16.02 7.41 -37.72
N PRO A 276 14.88 6.70 -37.53
CA PRO A 276 13.61 7.28 -37.09
C PRO A 276 13.71 8.08 -35.79
N GLU A 277 12.74 8.96 -35.56
CA GLU A 277 12.66 9.78 -34.32
C GLU A 277 12.69 8.91 -33.05
N LEU A 278 11.86 7.87 -33.01
CA LEU A 278 11.86 6.86 -31.94
C LEU A 278 12.37 5.52 -32.48
N LEU A 279 13.18 4.82 -31.71
CA LEU A 279 13.71 3.51 -32.08
C LEU A 279 12.85 2.37 -31.54
N GLY A 280 12.63 1.36 -32.36
CA GLY A 280 12.22 0.05 -31.89
C GLY A 280 13.32 -0.64 -31.08
N LYS A 281 12.98 -1.70 -30.36
CA LYS A 281 13.95 -2.48 -29.55
C LYS A 281 15.07 -3.04 -30.41
N ASP A 282 14.72 -3.56 -31.60
CA ASP A 282 15.69 -4.20 -32.50
C ASP A 282 16.60 -3.17 -33.18
N ASP A 283 16.07 -2.00 -33.54
CA ASP A 283 16.87 -0.90 -34.11
C ASP A 283 17.88 -0.39 -33.05
N ALA A 284 17.43 -0.18 -31.81
CA ALA A 284 18.30 0.25 -30.73
C ALA A 284 19.43 -0.76 -30.43
N LYS A 285 19.12 -2.06 -30.45
CA LYS A 285 20.13 -3.13 -30.32
C LYS A 285 21.07 -3.21 -31.52
N THR A 286 20.55 -2.94 -32.71
CA THR A 286 21.37 -2.93 -33.94
C THR A 286 22.34 -1.76 -33.90
N LEU A 287 21.88 -0.55 -33.59
CA LEU A 287 22.75 0.62 -33.43
C LEU A 287 23.86 0.37 -32.39
N GLN A 288 23.51 -0.24 -31.26
CA GLN A 288 24.48 -0.59 -30.22
C GLN A 288 25.53 -1.60 -30.74
N ARG A 289 25.12 -2.61 -31.53
CA ARG A 289 26.04 -3.60 -32.13
C ARG A 289 26.96 -2.99 -33.16
N GLU A 290 26.45 -2.12 -34.03
CA GLU A 290 27.24 -1.42 -35.03
C GLU A 290 28.33 -0.55 -34.42
N LEU A 291 27.97 0.21 -33.37
CA LEU A 291 28.96 1.01 -32.62
C LEU A 291 30.02 0.14 -31.97
N LYS A 292 29.65 -1.01 -31.39
CA LYS A 292 30.58 -1.93 -30.77
C LYS A 292 31.50 -2.58 -31.80
N ALA A 293 31.00 -2.92 -32.99
CA ALA A 293 31.77 -3.56 -34.08
C ALA A 293 32.92 -2.70 -34.59
N VAL A 294 32.78 -1.37 -34.51
CA VAL A 294 33.84 -0.42 -34.92
C VAL A 294 34.73 0.01 -33.75
N GLY A 295 34.69 -0.69 -32.64
CA GLY A 295 35.52 -0.40 -31.46
C GLY A 295 34.99 0.77 -30.61
N GLY A 296 33.74 1.16 -30.76
CA GLY A 296 33.14 2.27 -30.02
C GLY A 296 33.08 2.05 -28.51
N ASP A 297 33.40 3.10 -27.75
CA ASP A 297 33.31 3.15 -26.29
C ASP A 297 31.86 3.40 -25.85
N LEU A 298 31.10 2.32 -25.65
CA LEU A 298 29.71 2.36 -25.21
C LEU A 298 29.53 2.97 -23.83
N ARG A 299 30.58 2.96 -22.99
CA ARG A 299 30.56 3.62 -21.67
C ARG A 299 30.56 5.13 -21.83
N SER A 300 31.40 5.68 -22.69
CA SER A 300 31.41 7.09 -23.02
C SER A 300 30.09 7.54 -23.63
N LEU A 301 29.52 6.73 -24.53
CA LEU A 301 28.19 7.02 -25.09
C LEU A 301 27.12 7.04 -23.99
N ARG A 302 27.11 6.10 -23.07
CA ARG A 302 26.17 6.11 -21.93
C ARG A 302 26.32 7.39 -21.11
N ILE A 303 27.56 7.77 -20.76
CA ILE A 303 27.82 8.99 -20.00
C ILE A 303 27.29 10.22 -20.76
N ALA A 304 27.50 10.32 -22.06
CA ALA A 304 26.97 11.42 -22.86
C ALA A 304 25.44 11.48 -22.84
N LEU A 305 24.77 10.32 -22.90
CA LEU A 305 23.32 10.25 -22.98
C LEU A 305 22.62 10.40 -21.63
N THR A 306 23.24 9.93 -20.51
CA THR A 306 22.59 9.81 -19.22
C THR A 306 23.33 10.51 -18.07
N GLY A 307 24.51 11.04 -18.30
CA GLY A 307 25.37 11.56 -17.23
C GLY A 307 26.08 10.49 -16.40
N GLU A 308 25.71 9.20 -16.54
CA GLU A 308 26.15 8.12 -15.67
C GLU A 308 26.89 7.00 -16.44
N ALA A 309 27.93 6.43 -15.81
CA ALA A 309 28.67 5.31 -16.38
C ALA A 309 27.96 3.93 -16.19
N ARG A 310 27.00 3.87 -15.28
CA ARG A 310 26.18 2.68 -14.95
C ARG A 310 24.70 3.05 -15.02
N GLY A 311 23.82 2.06 -15.08
CA GLY A 311 22.37 2.27 -15.15
C GLY A 311 21.69 1.27 -16.07
N PRO A 312 20.46 1.54 -16.52
CA PRO A 312 19.69 0.65 -17.38
C PRO A 312 20.43 0.26 -18.65
N GLU A 313 20.06 -0.84 -19.31
CA GLU A 313 20.70 -1.30 -20.53
C GLU A 313 20.71 -0.18 -21.62
N LEU A 314 21.84 -0.05 -22.34
CA LEU A 314 22.04 1.07 -23.29
C LEU A 314 20.98 1.08 -24.40
N TRP A 315 20.52 -0.09 -24.88
CA TRP A 315 19.45 -0.16 -25.86
C TRP A 315 18.14 0.44 -25.33
N ALA A 316 17.85 0.30 -24.03
CA ALA A 316 16.68 0.90 -23.40
C ALA A 316 16.81 2.43 -23.34
N VAL A 317 18.00 2.93 -23.03
CA VAL A 317 18.31 4.39 -23.10
C VAL A 317 18.11 4.93 -24.51
N LEU A 318 18.62 4.23 -25.52
CA LEU A 318 18.49 4.62 -26.93
C LEU A 318 17.03 4.62 -27.42
N ARG A 319 16.22 3.70 -26.93
CA ARG A 319 14.79 3.64 -27.23
C ARG A 319 14.01 4.77 -26.56
N ALA A 320 14.35 5.11 -25.33
CA ALA A 320 13.65 6.13 -24.54
C ALA A 320 13.91 7.57 -25.01
N LEU A 321 15.05 7.81 -25.69
CA LEU A 321 15.45 9.13 -26.13
C LEU A 321 15.06 9.38 -27.61
N PRO A 322 14.25 10.42 -27.89
CA PRO A 322 14.03 10.90 -29.26
C PRO A 322 15.36 11.19 -29.97
N ARG A 323 15.36 11.05 -31.30
CA ARG A 323 16.57 11.25 -32.15
C ARG A 323 17.27 12.56 -31.83
N ASP A 324 16.51 13.64 -31.89
CA ASP A 324 17.08 14.99 -31.80
C ASP A 324 17.67 15.23 -30.37
N GLU A 325 17.05 14.68 -29.32
CA GLU A 325 17.57 14.76 -27.97
C GLU A 325 18.83 13.89 -27.78
N ALA A 326 18.84 12.67 -28.31
CA ALA A 326 20.00 11.78 -28.24
C ALA A 326 21.22 12.38 -28.96
N VAL A 327 20.99 12.95 -30.18
CA VAL A 327 22.04 13.65 -30.97
C VAL A 327 22.52 14.89 -30.22
N ARG A 328 21.63 15.72 -29.68
CA ARG A 328 21.97 16.90 -28.90
C ARG A 328 22.84 16.60 -27.70
N ARG A 329 22.54 15.51 -26.98
CA ARG A 329 23.34 15.06 -25.82
C ARG A 329 24.73 14.56 -26.21
N ALA A 330 24.83 13.88 -27.34
CA ALA A 330 26.10 13.38 -27.83
C ALA A 330 27.02 14.47 -28.38
N LEU A 331 26.48 15.66 -28.72
CA LEU A 331 27.23 16.82 -29.21
C LEU A 331 27.68 17.81 -28.12
N ARG A 332 27.27 17.61 -26.86
CA ARG A 332 27.73 18.39 -25.69
C ARG A 332 29.10 17.91 -25.23
#